data_98417ecc45ba8249db3a78febaf28e13
#
_entry.id   98417ecc45ba8249db3a78febaf28e13
#
_cell.length_a   1.000
_cell.length_b   1.000
_cell.length_c   1.000
_cell.angle_alpha   90.00
_cell.angle_beta   90.00
_cell.angle_gamma   90.00
#
_symmetry.space_group_name_H-M   'P 1'
#
loop_
_entity.id
_entity.type
_entity.pdbx_description
1 polymer ?
#
loop_
_entity_poly.entity_id
_entity_poly.type
_entity_poly.pdbx_seq_one_letter_code
_entity_poly.pdbx_strand_id
1 'polypeptide(L)'
;KRIYKFSHYDLLTMFIERCNSLVVDFGYSSMITMQNWMFLSRFENFRVTTLEKSTITDLMQIGFNTFPELNSKVALGAAFVMKKSKQNDFLASYIDLNQAPQSSDKSEIFFDNYYRKDYKISANDLQNIPGRAITYSASSNVIKAFREMSKVGDIITTREGLATGCNDLFIRTW
;
A
#
# COMPACT_ATOMS: atom_id res chain seq x y z
N LYS A 1 -15.47 -22.19 9.23
CA LYS A 1 -14.99 -21.43 8.05
C LYS A 1 -14.60 -20.03 8.51
N ARG A 2 -13.35 -19.61 8.30
CA ARG A 2 -12.94 -18.25 8.61
C ARG A 2 -13.64 -17.30 7.63
N ILE A 3 -14.41 -16.36 8.17
CA ILE A 3 -15.15 -15.35 7.38
C ILE A 3 -14.15 -14.47 6.61
N TYR A 4 -13.04 -14.11 7.25
CA TYR A 4 -11.99 -13.22 6.72
C TYR A 4 -10.77 -14.04 6.32
N LYS A 5 -10.82 -14.72 5.16
CA LYS A 5 -9.79 -15.68 4.75
C LYS A 5 -8.43 -15.03 4.49
N PHE A 6 -8.41 -13.85 3.87
CA PHE A 6 -7.19 -13.15 3.44
C PHE A 6 -6.90 -11.88 4.22
N SER A 7 -7.86 -11.39 5.00
CA SER A 7 -7.73 -10.15 5.78
C SER A 7 -7.50 -10.38 7.28
N HIS A 8 -7.52 -11.62 7.76
CA HIS A 8 -7.47 -11.97 9.20
C HIS A 8 -6.14 -11.63 9.90
N TYR A 9 -5.12 -11.19 9.19
CA TYR A 9 -3.82 -10.83 9.75
C TYR A 9 -3.83 -9.51 10.53
N ASP A 10 -4.82 -8.64 10.25
CA ASP A 10 -4.92 -7.34 10.89
C ASP A 10 -6.37 -6.84 10.87
N LEU A 11 -6.81 -6.23 11.97
CA LEU A 11 -8.16 -5.66 12.06
C LEU A 11 -8.42 -4.62 10.97
N LEU A 12 -7.43 -3.84 10.61
CA LEU A 12 -7.53 -2.85 9.55
C LEU A 12 -8.01 -3.47 8.21
N THR A 13 -7.38 -4.58 7.78
CA THR A 13 -7.76 -5.25 6.54
C THR A 13 -9.13 -5.95 6.64
N MET A 14 -9.48 -6.46 7.84
CA MET A 14 -10.81 -6.99 8.10
C MET A 14 -11.88 -5.89 7.99
N PHE A 15 -11.60 -4.68 8.50
CA PHE A 15 -12.52 -3.55 8.37
C PHE A 15 -12.67 -3.09 6.92
N ILE A 16 -11.58 -3.02 6.14
CA ILE A 16 -11.67 -2.69 4.70
C ILE A 16 -12.55 -3.71 3.98
N GLU A 17 -12.33 -5.02 4.20
CA GLU A 17 -13.15 -6.08 3.60
C GLU A 17 -14.61 -5.96 4.04
N ARG A 18 -14.87 -5.71 5.33
CA ARG A 18 -16.21 -5.54 5.88
C ARG A 18 -16.92 -4.34 5.31
N CYS A 19 -16.28 -3.18 5.28
CA CYS A 19 -16.87 -1.96 4.70
C CYS A 19 -17.22 -2.16 3.23
N ASN A 20 -16.32 -2.77 2.46
CA ASN A 20 -16.59 -3.08 1.05
C ASN A 20 -17.75 -4.09 0.88
N SER A 21 -17.96 -5.01 1.83
CA SER A 21 -19.09 -5.95 1.81
C SER A 21 -20.44 -5.29 2.09
N LEU A 22 -20.46 -4.21 2.85
CA LEU A 22 -21.68 -3.46 3.21
C LEU A 22 -22.15 -2.52 2.09
N VAL A 23 -21.26 -2.16 1.18
CA VAL A 23 -21.57 -1.29 0.06
C VAL A 23 -22.28 -2.08 -1.04
N VAL A 24 -23.28 -1.46 -1.68
CA VAL A 24 -23.93 -2.00 -2.88
C VAL A 24 -22.98 -2.02 -4.07
N ASP A 25 -23.25 -2.83 -5.07
CA ASP A 25 -22.44 -2.84 -6.30
C ASP A 25 -22.45 -1.45 -6.95
N PHE A 26 -21.31 -1.04 -7.47
CA PHE A 26 -21.00 0.31 -7.97
C PHE A 26 -20.99 1.42 -6.92
N GLY A 27 -21.28 1.14 -5.64
CA GLY A 27 -21.16 2.09 -4.55
C GLY A 27 -19.73 2.32 -4.10
N TYR A 28 -19.55 3.24 -3.16
CA TYR A 28 -18.23 3.68 -2.69
C TYR A 28 -18.06 3.44 -1.19
N SER A 29 -16.86 3.09 -0.79
CA SER A 29 -16.41 3.11 0.60
C SER A 29 -15.18 4.00 0.71
N SER A 30 -15.03 4.72 1.82
CA SER A 30 -13.85 5.54 2.11
C SER A 30 -13.38 5.29 3.53
N MET A 31 -12.05 5.28 3.71
CA MET A 31 -11.44 5.04 5.01
C MET A 31 -10.12 5.79 5.14
N ILE A 32 -9.75 6.09 6.39
CA ILE A 32 -8.38 6.44 6.76
C ILE A 32 -7.84 5.27 7.58
N THR A 33 -6.70 4.73 7.17
CA THR A 33 -6.08 3.56 7.79
C THR A 33 -4.55 3.71 7.83
N MET A 34 -3.88 2.80 8.52
CA MET A 34 -2.44 2.66 8.32
C MET A 34 -2.14 2.19 6.89
N GLN A 35 -1.05 2.69 6.31
CA GLN A 35 -0.68 2.42 4.90
C GLN A 35 -0.09 1.03 4.65
N ASN A 36 0.25 0.26 5.69
CA ASN A 36 1.00 -0.99 5.60
C ASN A 36 0.40 -2.03 4.65
N TRP A 37 -0.94 -2.08 4.55
CA TRP A 37 -1.63 -3.00 3.64
C TRP A 37 -1.32 -2.74 2.16
N MET A 38 -0.87 -1.54 1.81
CA MET A 38 -0.52 -1.17 0.44
C MET A 38 0.72 -1.91 -0.06
N PHE A 39 1.67 -2.26 0.82
CA PHE A 39 3.02 -2.70 0.42
C PHE A 39 3.44 -4.05 1.00
N LEU A 40 3.11 -4.36 2.27
CA LEU A 40 3.64 -5.53 2.93
C LEU A 40 3.19 -6.84 2.27
N SER A 41 4.11 -7.79 2.14
CA SER A 41 3.88 -9.10 1.51
C SER A 41 2.79 -9.91 2.21
N ARG A 42 2.68 -9.82 3.54
CA ARG A 42 1.62 -10.52 4.30
C ARG A 42 0.20 -10.13 3.86
N PHE A 43 0.01 -8.97 3.24
CA PHE A 43 -1.28 -8.50 2.73
C PHE A 43 -1.47 -8.71 1.22
N GLU A 44 -0.57 -9.43 0.56
CA GLU A 44 -0.66 -9.69 -0.88
C GLU A 44 -1.99 -10.31 -1.28
N ASN A 45 -2.37 -11.43 -0.67
CA ASN A 45 -3.63 -12.11 -0.98
C ASN A 45 -4.86 -11.22 -0.72
N PHE A 46 -4.80 -10.38 0.32
CA PHE A 46 -5.83 -9.40 0.60
C PHE A 46 -5.92 -8.37 -0.53
N ARG A 47 -4.79 -7.77 -0.96
CA ARG A 47 -4.75 -6.81 -2.08
C ARG A 47 -5.28 -7.43 -3.37
N VAL A 48 -4.78 -8.62 -3.73
CA VAL A 48 -5.22 -9.34 -4.93
C VAL A 48 -6.74 -9.51 -4.91
N THR A 49 -7.29 -10.09 -3.84
CA THR A 49 -8.72 -10.37 -3.74
C THR A 49 -9.58 -9.11 -3.74
N THR A 50 -9.12 -8.05 -3.07
CA THR A 50 -9.85 -6.78 -2.97
C THR A 50 -9.85 -6.04 -4.31
N LEU A 51 -8.68 -5.93 -4.95
CA LEU A 51 -8.54 -5.22 -6.23
C LEU A 51 -9.08 -5.99 -7.43
N GLU A 52 -9.42 -7.27 -7.28
CA GLU A 52 -10.17 -8.02 -8.29
C GLU A 52 -11.65 -7.65 -8.33
N LYS A 53 -12.19 -7.15 -7.23
CA LYS A 53 -13.62 -6.83 -7.08
C LYS A 53 -13.91 -5.33 -7.02
N SER A 54 -12.89 -4.53 -6.73
CA SER A 54 -13.03 -3.10 -6.45
C SER A 54 -11.90 -2.32 -7.10
N THR A 55 -12.16 -1.03 -7.33
CA THR A 55 -11.19 -0.08 -7.88
C THR A 55 -10.94 1.02 -6.86
N ILE A 56 -9.68 1.28 -6.54
CA ILE A 56 -9.30 2.50 -5.83
C ILE A 56 -9.50 3.66 -6.82
N THR A 57 -10.33 4.62 -6.46
CA THR A 57 -10.54 5.82 -7.29
C THR A 57 -9.61 6.95 -6.88
N ASP A 58 -9.41 7.09 -5.58
CA ASP A 58 -8.56 8.11 -4.99
C ASP A 58 -7.79 7.54 -3.81
N LEU A 59 -6.53 7.90 -3.67
CA LEU A 59 -5.73 7.53 -2.53
C LEU A 59 -4.76 8.65 -2.19
N MET A 60 -4.73 9.04 -0.92
CA MET A 60 -3.78 9.99 -0.39
C MET A 60 -2.91 9.31 0.67
N GLN A 61 -1.62 9.22 0.40
CA GLN A 61 -0.65 8.74 1.37
C GLN A 61 -0.22 9.92 2.26
N ILE A 62 -0.80 9.99 3.45
CA ILE A 62 -0.58 11.06 4.42
C ILE A 62 0.77 10.87 5.12
N GLY A 63 1.08 9.61 5.47
CA GLY A 63 2.35 9.24 6.12
C GLY A 63 2.41 9.61 7.59
N PHE A 64 3.51 10.23 7.98
CA PHE A 64 3.74 10.67 9.37
C PHE A 64 2.71 11.73 9.80
N ASN A 65 2.44 11.81 11.11
CA ASN A 65 1.50 12.79 11.70
C ASN A 65 0.07 12.74 11.13
N THR A 66 -0.36 11.59 10.62
CA THR A 66 -1.77 11.38 10.24
C THR A 66 -2.71 11.55 11.43
N PHE A 67 -2.26 11.12 12.61
CA PHE A 67 -2.98 11.22 13.89
C PHE A 67 -2.07 11.91 14.89
N PRO A 68 -2.33 13.19 15.23
CA PRO A 68 -1.46 13.99 16.10
C PRO A 68 -1.25 13.38 17.51
N GLU A 69 -2.23 12.63 18.01
CA GLU A 69 -2.19 12.01 19.33
C GLU A 69 -1.34 10.73 19.37
N LEU A 70 -0.98 10.17 18.21
CA LEU A 70 -0.20 8.95 18.12
C LEU A 70 1.27 9.25 17.81
N ASN A 71 2.14 8.33 18.23
CA ASN A 71 3.54 8.42 17.83
C ASN A 71 3.65 8.39 16.30
N SER A 72 4.07 9.49 15.72
CA SER A 72 4.17 9.69 14.27
C SER A 72 5.03 8.64 13.55
N LYS A 73 6.02 8.05 14.24
CA LYS A 73 6.90 7.01 13.67
C LYS A 73 6.20 5.67 13.47
N VAL A 74 5.08 5.42 14.16
CA VAL A 74 4.39 4.13 14.15
C VAL A 74 3.15 4.16 13.25
N ALA A 75 2.40 5.27 13.26
CA ALA A 75 1.11 5.37 12.59
C ALA A 75 1.21 6.15 11.27
N LEU A 76 1.79 5.52 10.25
CA LEU A 76 1.81 6.07 8.89
C LEU A 76 0.45 5.84 8.22
N GLY A 77 -0.28 6.91 7.94
CA GLY A 77 -1.66 6.84 7.45
C GLY A 77 -1.80 6.98 5.95
N ALA A 78 -2.88 6.39 5.43
CA ALA A 78 -3.38 6.62 4.09
C ALA A 78 -4.90 6.75 4.11
N ALA A 79 -5.42 7.73 3.39
CA ALA A 79 -6.84 7.89 3.11
C ALA A 79 -7.14 7.38 1.70
N PHE A 80 -8.24 6.68 1.51
CA PHE A 80 -8.61 6.20 0.19
C PHE A 80 -10.11 6.13 -0.01
N VAL A 81 -10.52 6.19 -1.27
CA VAL A 81 -11.87 5.92 -1.76
C VAL A 81 -11.81 4.71 -2.68
N MET A 82 -12.70 3.76 -2.45
CA MET A 82 -12.79 2.52 -3.21
C MET A 82 -14.19 2.34 -3.74
N LYS A 83 -14.32 2.12 -5.04
CA LYS A 83 -15.57 1.77 -5.71
C LYS A 83 -15.72 0.26 -5.79
N LYS A 84 -16.90 -0.26 -5.41
CA LYS A 84 -17.21 -1.70 -5.52
C LYS A 84 -17.56 -2.08 -6.96
N SER A 85 -16.58 -1.97 -7.82
CA SER A 85 -16.64 -2.35 -9.23
C SER A 85 -15.22 -2.41 -9.77
N LYS A 86 -14.88 -3.46 -10.51
CA LYS A 86 -13.58 -3.53 -11.17
C LYS A 86 -13.57 -2.68 -12.43
N GLN A 87 -12.63 -1.74 -12.52
CA GLN A 87 -12.42 -0.85 -13.67
C GLN A 87 -10.92 -0.81 -13.99
N ASN A 88 -10.48 -1.62 -14.93
CA ASN A 88 -9.05 -1.82 -15.20
C ASN A 88 -8.35 -0.56 -15.75
N ASP A 89 -9.04 0.18 -16.60
CA ASP A 89 -8.48 1.35 -17.31
C ASP A 89 -8.80 2.68 -16.63
N PHE A 90 -9.47 2.64 -15.47
CA PHE A 90 -9.73 3.85 -14.70
C PHE A 90 -8.43 4.46 -14.18
N LEU A 91 -8.20 5.73 -14.50
CA LEU A 91 -7.04 6.50 -14.00
C LEU A 91 -7.34 7.02 -12.59
N ALA A 92 -6.92 6.27 -11.61
CA ALA A 92 -7.05 6.64 -10.21
C ALA A 92 -6.12 7.80 -9.83
N SER A 93 -6.58 8.61 -8.90
CA SER A 93 -5.82 9.74 -8.35
C SER A 93 -5.04 9.30 -7.12
N TYR A 94 -3.73 9.52 -7.14
CA TYR A 94 -2.85 9.27 -5.99
C TYR A 94 -2.15 10.54 -5.59
N ILE A 95 -2.20 10.87 -4.29
CA ILE A 95 -1.54 12.03 -3.70
C ILE A 95 -0.52 11.54 -2.69
N ASP A 96 0.72 11.99 -2.79
CA ASP A 96 1.79 11.69 -1.84
C ASP A 96 2.16 12.94 -1.03
N LEU A 97 2.02 12.85 0.29
CA LEU A 97 2.42 13.88 1.25
C LEU A 97 3.63 13.45 2.10
N ASN A 98 4.27 12.32 1.78
CA ASN A 98 5.39 11.79 2.56
C ASN A 98 6.71 12.50 2.30
N GLN A 99 6.80 13.29 1.24
CA GLN A 99 8.03 14.03 0.90
C GLN A 99 8.33 15.19 1.85
N ALA A 100 7.33 15.63 2.61
CA ALA A 100 7.47 16.68 3.59
C ALA A 100 8.18 16.20 4.88
N PRO A 101 8.85 17.09 5.61
CA PRO A 101 9.40 16.79 6.93
C PRO A 101 8.34 16.17 7.86
N GLN A 102 8.77 15.27 8.75
CA GLN A 102 7.84 14.54 9.64
C GLN A 102 7.01 15.45 10.54
N SER A 103 7.59 16.59 10.97
CA SER A 103 6.95 17.57 11.85
C SER A 103 5.96 18.50 11.15
N SER A 104 5.86 18.44 9.81
CA SER A 104 5.02 19.36 9.03
C SER A 104 3.53 19.13 9.27
N ASP A 105 2.76 20.19 9.31
CA ASP A 105 1.31 20.14 9.29
C ASP A 105 0.82 19.61 7.92
N LYS A 106 0.07 18.53 7.94
CA LYS A 106 -0.42 17.87 6.72
C LYS A 106 -1.49 18.68 6.00
N SER A 107 -2.21 19.54 6.68
CA SER A 107 -3.18 20.45 6.07
C SER A 107 -2.46 21.51 5.21
N GLU A 108 -1.36 22.05 5.69
CA GLU A 108 -0.53 22.99 4.92
C GLU A 108 0.13 22.28 3.74
N ILE A 109 0.73 21.11 3.97
CA ILE A 109 1.39 20.31 2.92
C ILE A 109 0.43 19.91 1.80
N PHE A 110 -0.83 19.67 2.12
CA PHE A 110 -1.83 19.33 1.09
C PHE A 110 -1.99 20.45 0.03
N PHE A 111 -1.78 21.70 0.41
CA PHE A 111 -1.84 22.85 -0.51
C PHE A 111 -0.47 23.28 -1.03
N ASP A 112 0.61 22.65 -0.60
CA ASP A 112 1.98 22.98 -0.98
C ASP A 112 2.38 22.21 -2.26
N ASN A 113 2.57 22.93 -3.34
CA ASN A 113 2.96 22.36 -4.63
C ASN A 113 4.41 21.80 -4.66
N TYR A 114 5.25 22.13 -3.69
CA TYR A 114 6.61 21.60 -3.61
C TYR A 114 6.65 20.19 -3.00
N TYR A 115 5.96 20.00 -1.89
CA TYR A 115 5.95 18.72 -1.18
C TYR A 115 4.86 17.75 -1.64
N ARG A 116 3.69 18.25 -2.02
CA ARG A 116 2.63 17.44 -2.58
C ARG A 116 3.01 16.90 -3.95
N LYS A 117 2.87 15.61 -4.17
CA LYS A 117 3.04 14.98 -5.48
C LYS A 117 1.76 14.26 -5.89
N ASP A 118 1.30 14.55 -7.10
CA ASP A 118 0.10 13.97 -7.68
C ASP A 118 0.47 12.98 -8.79
N TYR A 119 -0.20 11.81 -8.79
CA TYR A 119 0.00 10.76 -9.77
C TYR A 119 -1.35 10.30 -10.32
N LYS A 120 -1.35 9.84 -11.58
CA LYS A 120 -2.48 9.22 -12.22
C LYS A 120 -2.04 7.87 -12.76
N ILE A 121 -2.59 6.79 -12.23
CA ILE A 121 -2.19 5.43 -12.57
C ILE A 121 -3.44 4.56 -12.68
N SER A 122 -3.45 3.64 -13.66
CA SER A 122 -4.51 2.68 -13.82
C SER A 122 -4.29 1.42 -12.96
N ALA A 123 -5.36 0.68 -12.70
CA ALA A 123 -5.25 -0.62 -12.04
C ALA A 123 -4.41 -1.61 -12.87
N ASN A 124 -4.44 -1.50 -14.20
CA ASN A 124 -3.63 -2.32 -15.10
C ASN A 124 -2.12 -2.12 -14.88
N ASP A 125 -1.66 -0.89 -14.64
CA ASP A 125 -0.24 -0.62 -14.40
C ASP A 125 0.24 -1.30 -13.13
N LEU A 126 -0.59 -1.32 -12.07
CA LEU A 126 -0.24 -1.94 -10.80
C LEU A 126 -0.31 -3.48 -10.82
N GLN A 127 -1.03 -4.10 -11.76
CA GLN A 127 -1.17 -5.56 -11.84
C GLN A 127 0.15 -6.28 -12.10
N ASN A 128 1.10 -5.64 -12.80
CA ASN A 128 2.39 -6.23 -13.14
C ASN A 128 3.40 -6.18 -11.98
N ILE A 129 3.09 -5.45 -10.92
CA ILE A 129 3.97 -5.32 -9.76
C ILE A 129 3.78 -6.54 -8.84
N PRO A 130 4.88 -7.19 -8.41
CA PRO A 130 4.80 -8.35 -7.52
C PRO A 130 3.96 -8.06 -6.28
N GLY A 131 3.06 -8.99 -5.94
CA GLY A 131 2.15 -8.86 -4.81
C GLY A 131 1.12 -7.75 -4.96
N ARG A 132 0.95 -7.17 -6.17
CA ARG A 132 0.07 -6.02 -6.44
C ARG A 132 0.27 -4.89 -5.42
N ALA A 133 1.53 -4.62 -5.07
CA ALA A 133 1.86 -3.50 -4.20
C ALA A 133 1.41 -2.19 -4.85
N ILE A 134 0.79 -1.31 -4.05
CA ILE A 134 0.27 -0.02 -4.54
C ILE A 134 1.42 0.98 -4.61
N THR A 135 2.27 0.84 -5.62
CA THR A 135 3.48 1.64 -5.86
C THR A 135 3.23 2.68 -6.95
N TYR A 136 2.28 3.54 -6.72
CA TYR A 136 1.82 4.55 -7.68
C TYR A 136 2.92 5.53 -8.13
N SER A 137 4.00 5.67 -7.36
CA SER A 137 5.16 6.52 -7.69
C SER A 137 6.23 5.81 -8.52
N ALA A 138 6.04 4.51 -8.85
CA ALA A 138 6.99 3.78 -9.68
C ALA A 138 7.05 4.38 -11.09
N SER A 139 8.27 4.60 -11.59
CA SER A 139 8.44 5.09 -12.97
C SER A 139 7.98 4.05 -14.00
N SER A 140 7.62 4.50 -15.19
CA SER A 140 7.25 3.62 -16.32
C SER A 140 8.33 2.59 -16.62
N ASN A 141 9.61 2.94 -16.48
CA ASN A 141 10.73 2.02 -16.67
C ASN A 141 10.75 0.90 -15.63
N VAL A 142 10.42 1.20 -14.37
CA VAL A 142 10.32 0.19 -13.30
C VAL A 142 9.15 -0.75 -13.58
N ILE A 143 7.98 -0.23 -13.93
CA ILE A 143 6.81 -1.04 -14.30
C ILE A 143 7.13 -1.93 -15.52
N LYS A 144 7.79 -1.38 -16.54
CA LYS A 144 8.24 -2.12 -17.71
C LYS A 144 9.22 -3.23 -17.34
N ALA A 145 10.18 -2.96 -16.47
CA ALA A 145 11.13 -3.97 -16.00
C ALA A 145 10.43 -5.15 -15.32
N PHE A 146 9.43 -4.91 -14.47
CA PHE A 146 8.65 -5.99 -13.85
C PHE A 146 7.83 -6.81 -14.85
N ARG A 147 7.46 -6.23 -15.99
CA ARG A 147 6.70 -6.91 -17.04
C ARG A 147 7.58 -7.75 -17.96
N GLU A 148 8.77 -7.25 -18.32
CA GLU A 148 9.57 -7.77 -19.42
C GLU A 148 10.84 -8.50 -18.97
N MET A 149 11.33 -8.25 -17.74
CA MET A 149 12.59 -8.82 -17.26
C MET A 149 12.36 -10.06 -16.39
N SER A 150 13.33 -10.97 -16.39
CA SER A 150 13.37 -12.12 -15.48
C SER A 150 13.57 -11.65 -14.03
N LYS A 151 12.91 -12.32 -13.11
CA LYS A 151 13.08 -12.03 -11.69
C LYS A 151 14.36 -12.67 -11.17
N VAL A 152 15.00 -12.05 -10.20
CA VAL A 152 16.19 -12.62 -9.53
C VAL A 152 15.91 -14.03 -8.99
N GLY A 153 14.70 -14.25 -8.43
CA GLY A 153 14.28 -15.57 -7.93
C GLY A 153 14.12 -16.65 -9.00
N ASP A 154 14.01 -16.28 -10.30
CA ASP A 154 13.97 -17.24 -11.41
C ASP A 154 15.40 -17.71 -11.79
N ILE A 155 16.44 -16.95 -11.41
CA ILE A 155 17.83 -17.20 -11.77
C ILE A 155 18.57 -17.83 -10.59
N ILE A 156 18.33 -17.36 -9.37
CA ILE A 156 19.02 -17.83 -8.16
C ILE A 156 18.03 -18.06 -7.02
N THR A 157 18.32 -19.06 -6.20
CA THR A 157 17.59 -19.29 -4.96
C THR A 157 18.15 -18.40 -3.86
N THR A 158 17.37 -17.41 -3.43
CA THR A 158 17.73 -16.59 -2.28
C THR A 158 17.37 -17.31 -0.98
N ARG A 159 18.25 -17.24 0.00
CA ARG A 159 18.01 -17.78 1.35
C ARG A 159 18.39 -16.71 2.37
N GLU A 160 17.67 -16.70 3.49
CA GLU A 160 18.08 -15.90 4.64
C GLU A 160 19.42 -16.42 5.16
N GLY A 161 20.33 -15.53 5.50
CA GLY A 161 21.57 -15.87 6.15
C GLY A 161 21.36 -16.33 7.61
N LEU A 162 22.42 -16.35 8.39
CA LEU A 162 22.36 -16.74 9.79
C LEU A 162 21.50 -15.77 10.61
N ALA A 163 20.35 -16.24 11.10
CA ALA A 163 19.56 -15.53 12.10
C ALA A 163 19.94 -16.05 13.50
N THR A 164 20.72 -15.26 14.24
CA THR A 164 21.30 -15.72 15.50
C THR A 164 20.31 -15.74 16.67
N GLY A 165 19.23 -14.96 16.59
CA GLY A 165 18.33 -14.71 17.71
C GLY A 165 18.94 -13.87 18.86
N CYS A 166 20.27 -13.83 18.97
CA CYS A 166 21.02 -13.02 19.95
C CYS A 166 22.37 -12.60 19.36
N ASN A 167 22.40 -11.43 18.73
CA ASN A 167 23.58 -10.93 18.04
C ASN A 167 24.76 -10.70 18.98
N ASP A 168 24.52 -10.21 20.19
CA ASP A 168 25.57 -9.92 21.18
C ASP A 168 26.35 -11.16 21.60
N LEU A 169 25.72 -12.34 21.53
CA LEU A 169 26.35 -13.61 21.87
C LEU A 169 27.07 -14.25 20.67
N PHE A 170 26.51 -14.15 19.47
CA PHE A 170 26.94 -14.92 18.31
C PHE A 170 27.68 -14.12 17.25
N ILE A 171 27.56 -12.79 17.22
CA ILE A 171 28.30 -11.92 16.30
C ILE A 171 29.46 -11.28 17.07
N ARG A 172 30.70 -11.53 16.61
CA ARG A 172 31.88 -10.85 17.13
C ARG A 172 32.19 -9.65 16.25
N THR A 173 32.29 -8.48 16.87
CA THR A 173 32.86 -7.28 16.25
C THR A 173 34.39 -7.35 16.43
N TRP A 174 35.12 -7.30 15.34
CA TRP A 174 36.60 -7.30 15.28
C TRP A 174 37.09 -5.90 15.58
#